data_36e218c7b756978d91a17b731b6f24aa
#
_entry.id   36e218c7b756978d91a17b731b6f24aa
#
_cell.length_a   1.000
_cell.length_b   1.000
_cell.length_c   1.000
_cell.angle_alpha   90.00
_cell.angle_beta   90.00
_cell.angle_gamma   90.00
#
_symmetry.space_group_name_H-M   'P 1'
#
loop_
_entity.id
_entity.type
_entity.pdbx_description
1 polymer ?
#
loop_
_entity_poly.entity_id
_entity_poly.type
_entity_poly.pdbx_seq_one_letter_code
_entity_poly.pdbx_strand_id
1 'polypeptide(L)'
;LYFWKRTSSSYNYNLTSTQLFRDPSAWYHFVYVFDSSNTVSTERMKAYVNGQRITDFSTETYPSSGLASRINTAVEHRIGEPVYGGGHSDGYHAEMVFLDGQALDPSSFGEYNSSNIWVPKDVSGLTFGNNGFYLKGADSSALGTDSSGNGNNFTTSGLAAHDQVFDTPTNNFCVLNPLDKPTYGSYAARNLTGVNLQVTENGDGVVQSYGMGTMAVSSGKWYYEIYTNTYPGGNALAFGWIELENAETATDSGGSWKEIGINQRHTTSAYSYWTWGLNNQTATGLTPFGQGVTIGVTTDFDNNTFTLTKDGSAYGSVDFDSTSPTYTFSGVEHKPILFFGADGASLATLNFGQDSTFNGAVTAGGNADGNGHGNFKYAVPSG
;
A
#
# COMPACT_ATOMS: atom_id res chain seq x y z
N LEU A 1 -4.69 -16.59 8.91
CA LEU A 1 -3.45 -17.29 8.53
C LEU A 1 -3.73 -18.78 8.44
N TYR A 2 -3.20 -19.43 7.39
CA TYR A 2 -3.39 -20.86 7.16
C TYR A 2 -2.03 -21.52 6.95
N PHE A 3 -1.75 -22.60 7.69
CA PHE A 3 -0.59 -23.45 7.47
C PHE A 3 -1.05 -24.91 7.45
N TRP A 4 -1.23 -25.49 6.25
CA TRP A 4 -1.86 -26.78 6.11
C TRP A 4 -1.29 -27.63 4.95
N LYS A 5 -1.54 -28.92 5.03
CA LYS A 5 -1.39 -29.89 3.93
C LYS A 5 -2.68 -30.67 3.78
N ARG A 6 -3.17 -30.76 2.56
CA ARG A 6 -4.34 -31.55 2.21
C ARG A 6 -3.98 -32.66 1.23
N THR A 7 -4.49 -33.84 1.43
CA THR A 7 -4.46 -34.95 0.48
C THR A 7 -5.88 -35.39 0.19
N SER A 8 -6.34 -35.26 -1.08
CA SER A 8 -7.71 -35.52 -1.49
C SER A 8 -8.77 -34.79 -0.63
N SER A 9 -9.47 -35.47 0.25
CA SER A 9 -10.53 -34.90 1.08
C SER A 9 -10.14 -34.64 2.55
N SER A 10 -8.92 -34.99 2.96
CA SER A 10 -8.48 -34.92 4.35
C SER A 10 -7.27 -34.02 4.55
N TYR A 11 -7.23 -33.29 5.67
CA TYR A 11 -6.06 -32.55 6.11
C TYR A 11 -5.10 -33.50 6.86
N ASN A 12 -3.83 -33.50 6.47
CA ASN A 12 -2.78 -34.20 7.20
C ASN A 12 -2.28 -33.37 8.39
N TYR A 13 -2.31 -32.06 8.25
CA TYR A 13 -2.11 -31.07 9.30
C TYR A 13 -2.79 -29.76 8.90
N ASN A 14 -3.21 -28.97 9.88
CA ASN A 14 -3.86 -27.68 9.68
C ASN A 14 -3.75 -26.82 10.93
N LEU A 15 -3.10 -25.66 10.81
CA LEU A 15 -3.21 -24.57 11.78
C LEU A 15 -3.92 -23.40 11.08
N THR A 16 -5.09 -23.05 11.57
CA THR A 16 -5.87 -21.89 11.09
C THR A 16 -6.01 -20.91 12.26
N SER A 17 -5.35 -19.76 12.19
CA SER A 17 -5.39 -18.77 13.26
C SER A 17 -6.75 -18.10 13.36
N THR A 18 -7.15 -17.70 14.56
CA THR A 18 -8.29 -16.81 14.81
C THR A 18 -7.92 -15.35 14.51
N GLN A 19 -6.63 -15.00 14.60
CA GLN A 19 -6.11 -13.66 14.34
C GLN A 19 -6.33 -13.26 12.88
N LEU A 20 -6.82 -12.04 12.68
CA LEU A 20 -7.06 -11.41 11.38
C LEU A 20 -6.03 -10.32 11.13
N PHE A 21 -5.49 -10.28 9.92
CA PHE A 21 -4.51 -9.30 9.46
C PHE A 21 -5.21 -8.37 8.47
N ARG A 22 -5.66 -7.19 8.93
CA ARG A 22 -6.56 -6.31 8.19
C ARG A 22 -6.00 -4.91 7.98
N ASP A 23 -4.87 -4.59 8.59
CA ASP A 23 -4.23 -3.30 8.40
C ASP A 23 -3.46 -3.31 7.07
N PRO A 24 -3.92 -2.57 6.04
CA PRO A 24 -3.28 -2.51 4.74
C PRO A 24 -1.98 -1.69 4.75
N SER A 25 -1.71 -0.91 5.81
CA SER A 25 -0.49 -0.12 5.97
C SER A 25 0.61 -0.86 6.72
N ALA A 26 0.28 -2.00 7.34
CA ALA A 26 1.23 -2.71 8.18
C ALA A 26 2.00 -3.77 7.41
N TRP A 27 3.30 -3.82 7.64
CA TRP A 27 4.12 -4.95 7.31
C TRP A 27 4.00 -6.03 8.38
N TYR A 28 3.78 -7.28 7.97
CA TYR A 28 3.70 -8.44 8.84
C TYR A 28 4.84 -9.40 8.50
N HIS A 29 5.66 -9.75 9.50
CA HIS A 29 6.69 -10.75 9.35
C HIS A 29 6.15 -12.11 9.80
N PHE A 30 6.03 -13.05 8.88
CA PHE A 30 5.56 -14.41 9.16
C PHE A 30 6.73 -15.40 9.15
N VAL A 31 6.79 -16.26 10.18
CA VAL A 31 7.72 -17.39 10.22
C VAL A 31 6.92 -18.66 10.42
N TYR A 32 7.14 -19.63 9.53
CA TYR A 32 6.57 -20.97 9.61
C TYR A 32 7.67 -21.97 9.85
N VAL A 33 7.53 -22.81 10.89
CA VAL A 33 8.47 -23.85 11.23
C VAL A 33 7.77 -25.20 11.08
N PHE A 34 8.41 -26.12 10.36
CA PHE A 34 7.95 -27.50 10.21
C PHE A 34 9.08 -28.46 10.58
N ASP A 35 8.92 -29.18 11.69
CA ASP A 35 9.85 -30.21 12.18
C ASP A 35 9.07 -31.44 12.63
N SER A 36 8.74 -32.32 11.70
CA SER A 36 7.99 -33.55 12.00
C SER A 36 8.77 -34.57 12.85
N SER A 37 10.07 -34.39 13.04
CA SER A 37 10.90 -35.24 13.89
C SER A 37 10.72 -34.94 15.39
N ASN A 38 10.18 -33.78 15.74
CA ASN A 38 10.01 -33.36 17.12
C ASN A 38 9.12 -34.35 17.90
N THR A 39 9.52 -34.69 19.10
CA THR A 39 8.80 -35.65 19.96
C THR A 39 7.47 -35.09 20.47
N VAL A 40 7.43 -33.76 20.70
CA VAL A 40 6.21 -33.04 21.13
C VAL A 40 5.38 -32.67 19.90
N SER A 41 4.16 -33.13 19.82
CA SER A 41 3.31 -32.95 18.63
C SER A 41 3.08 -31.47 18.29
N THR A 42 2.84 -30.62 19.29
CA THR A 42 2.59 -29.19 19.14
C THR A 42 3.82 -28.38 18.74
N GLU A 43 5.02 -28.99 18.81
CA GLU A 43 6.28 -28.38 18.36
C GLU A 43 6.67 -28.78 16.94
N ARG A 44 5.95 -29.74 16.33
CA ARG A 44 6.22 -30.17 14.94
C ARG A 44 5.86 -29.14 13.89
N MET A 45 4.95 -28.22 14.25
CA MET A 45 4.50 -27.17 13.37
C MET A 45 4.19 -25.91 14.18
N LYS A 46 4.83 -24.80 13.84
CA LYS A 46 4.69 -23.52 14.53
C LYS A 46 4.53 -22.39 13.53
N ALA A 47 3.72 -21.39 13.89
CA ALA A 47 3.58 -20.15 13.14
C ALA A 47 3.82 -18.96 14.08
N TYR A 48 4.47 -17.95 13.53
CA TYR A 48 4.77 -16.73 14.26
C TYR A 48 4.41 -15.51 13.41
N VAL A 49 4.05 -14.42 14.06
CA VAL A 49 3.87 -13.11 13.47
C VAL A 49 4.66 -12.08 14.28
N ASN A 50 5.48 -11.28 13.61
CA ASN A 50 6.30 -10.23 14.22
C ASN A 50 7.05 -10.73 15.48
N GLY A 51 7.69 -11.89 15.37
CA GLY A 51 8.43 -12.53 16.45
C GLY A 51 7.59 -13.28 17.50
N GLN A 52 6.28 -13.12 17.51
CA GLN A 52 5.39 -13.71 18.51
C GLN A 52 4.77 -15.02 17.99
N ARG A 53 4.81 -16.07 18.81
CA ARG A 53 4.17 -17.35 18.47
C ARG A 53 2.64 -17.20 18.44
N ILE A 54 2.01 -17.67 17.38
CA ILE A 54 0.55 -17.79 17.30
C ILE A 54 0.16 -19.05 18.08
N THR A 55 -0.73 -18.90 19.05
CA THR A 55 -1.22 -19.98 19.91
C THR A 55 -2.74 -20.13 19.90
N ASP A 56 -3.44 -19.19 19.26
CA ASP A 56 -4.90 -19.23 19.19
C ASP A 56 -5.34 -19.61 17.76
N PHE A 57 -5.91 -20.82 17.65
CA PHE A 57 -6.32 -21.41 16.39
C PHE A 57 -7.79 -21.81 16.41
N SER A 58 -8.49 -21.52 15.32
CA SER A 58 -9.83 -22.04 15.07
C SER A 58 -9.83 -23.50 14.60
N THR A 59 -8.72 -23.94 14.02
CA THR A 59 -8.45 -25.35 13.67
C THR A 59 -7.00 -25.66 13.98
N GLU A 60 -6.80 -26.75 14.70
CA GLU A 60 -5.48 -27.19 15.18
C GLU A 60 -5.32 -28.69 14.96
N THR A 61 -4.49 -29.07 13.99
CA THR A 61 -4.13 -30.46 13.70
C THR A 61 -2.66 -30.52 13.34
N TYR A 62 -1.89 -31.25 14.14
CA TYR A 62 -0.45 -31.38 13.96
C TYR A 62 -0.06 -32.59 13.12
N PRO A 63 1.08 -32.56 12.40
CA PRO A 63 1.57 -33.70 11.65
C PRO A 63 1.95 -34.86 12.59
N SER A 64 1.78 -36.09 12.11
CA SER A 64 2.34 -37.27 12.80
C SER A 64 3.87 -37.21 12.81
N SER A 65 4.49 -37.89 13.77
CA SER A 65 5.96 -38.00 13.83
C SER A 65 6.52 -38.62 12.55
N GLY A 66 7.54 -37.97 11.99
CA GLY A 66 8.21 -38.44 10.76
C GLY A 66 7.38 -38.21 9.48
N LEU A 67 6.27 -37.47 9.52
CA LEU A 67 5.50 -37.16 8.32
C LEU A 67 6.34 -36.34 7.34
N ALA A 68 6.52 -36.83 6.13
CA ALA A 68 7.13 -36.05 5.05
C ALA A 68 6.19 -34.97 4.55
N SER A 69 6.64 -33.70 4.60
CA SER A 69 5.97 -32.59 3.95
C SER A 69 6.13 -32.68 2.43
N ARG A 70 5.26 -31.98 1.68
CA ARG A 70 5.50 -31.69 0.26
C ARG A 70 6.41 -30.48 0.04
N ILE A 71 6.54 -29.64 1.05
CA ILE A 71 7.55 -28.58 1.07
C ILE A 71 8.93 -29.27 1.00
N ASN A 72 9.84 -28.72 0.20
CA ASN A 72 11.17 -29.28 -0.01
C ASN A 72 11.17 -30.64 -0.72
N THR A 73 10.29 -30.87 -1.67
CA THR A 73 10.26 -32.04 -2.56
C THR A 73 10.23 -31.59 -4.03
N ALA A 74 10.56 -32.49 -4.95
CA ALA A 74 10.61 -32.21 -6.40
C ALA A 74 9.20 -32.06 -6.99
N VAL A 75 8.48 -31.05 -6.54
CA VAL A 75 7.18 -30.62 -7.07
C VAL A 75 7.19 -29.11 -7.30
N GLU A 76 6.26 -28.63 -8.07
CA GLU A 76 6.10 -27.19 -8.29
C GLU A 76 5.83 -26.46 -6.96
N HIS A 77 6.58 -25.39 -6.72
CA HIS A 77 6.38 -24.46 -5.60
C HIS A 77 6.06 -23.07 -6.16
N ARG A 78 5.11 -22.38 -5.57
CA ARG A 78 4.69 -21.06 -5.99
C ARG A 78 4.66 -20.09 -4.80
N ILE A 79 4.96 -18.84 -5.08
CA ILE A 79 4.84 -17.70 -4.15
C ILE A 79 3.84 -16.74 -4.77
N GLY A 80 2.90 -16.22 -3.96
CA GLY A 80 1.89 -15.26 -4.41
C GLY A 80 0.68 -15.85 -5.11
N GLU A 81 0.70 -17.15 -5.48
CA GLU A 81 -0.42 -17.82 -6.15
C GLU A 81 -0.56 -19.27 -5.68
N PRO A 82 -1.78 -19.76 -5.41
CA PRO A 82 -1.99 -21.18 -5.13
C PRO A 82 -1.90 -22.03 -6.41
N VAL A 83 -1.38 -23.26 -6.30
CA VAL A 83 -1.23 -24.21 -7.43
C VAL A 83 -2.58 -24.58 -8.09
N TYR A 84 -3.68 -24.50 -7.36
CA TYR A 84 -5.03 -24.84 -7.81
C TYR A 84 -5.94 -23.61 -7.82
N GLY A 85 -5.69 -22.70 -8.75
CA GLY A 85 -6.62 -21.65 -9.19
C GLY A 85 -7.16 -20.68 -8.15
N GLY A 86 -7.16 -19.39 -8.51
CA GLY A 86 -7.94 -18.33 -7.90
C GLY A 86 -7.44 -17.82 -6.54
N GLY A 87 -6.88 -16.66 -6.53
CA GLY A 87 -6.44 -15.95 -5.34
C GLY A 87 -4.95 -15.65 -5.38
N HIS A 88 -4.59 -14.65 -6.20
CA HIS A 88 -3.27 -14.04 -6.12
C HIS A 88 -3.16 -13.26 -4.82
N SER A 89 -1.96 -13.20 -4.23
CA SER A 89 -1.72 -12.26 -3.14
C SER A 89 -1.74 -10.84 -3.70
N ASP A 90 -2.47 -9.96 -3.05
CA ASP A 90 -2.50 -8.53 -3.33
C ASP A 90 -1.77 -7.82 -2.20
N GLY A 91 -0.54 -7.37 -2.46
CA GLY A 91 0.33 -6.76 -1.46
C GLY A 91 1.80 -6.86 -1.84
N TYR A 92 2.64 -6.19 -1.07
CA TYR A 92 4.07 -6.24 -1.22
C TYR A 92 4.68 -7.44 -0.47
N HIS A 93 5.74 -7.99 -1.03
CA HIS A 93 6.55 -9.05 -0.43
C HIS A 93 8.00 -8.59 -0.34
N ALA A 94 8.62 -8.80 0.80
CA ALA A 94 10.03 -8.50 1.02
C ALA A 94 10.73 -9.67 1.72
N GLU A 95 12.00 -9.89 1.38
CA GLU A 95 12.89 -10.78 2.15
C GLU A 95 12.33 -12.20 2.36
N MET A 96 11.96 -12.90 1.29
CA MET A 96 11.44 -14.26 1.39
C MET A 96 12.58 -15.27 1.55
N VAL A 97 12.58 -15.97 2.68
CA VAL A 97 13.63 -16.92 3.08
C VAL A 97 13.06 -18.31 3.25
N PHE A 98 13.72 -19.31 2.70
CA PHE A 98 13.48 -20.71 2.99
C PHE A 98 14.78 -21.40 3.44
N LEU A 99 14.72 -22.07 4.59
CA LEU A 99 15.85 -22.84 5.13
C LEU A 99 15.54 -24.34 5.04
N ASP A 100 16.42 -25.08 4.38
CA ASP A 100 16.36 -26.53 4.26
C ASP A 100 17.13 -27.18 5.40
N GLY A 101 16.47 -28.07 6.14
CA GLY A 101 17.09 -28.86 7.20
C GLY A 101 17.28 -28.14 8.54
N GLN A 102 16.66 -26.97 8.71
CA GLN A 102 16.72 -26.18 9.94
C GLN A 102 15.33 -25.72 10.40
N ALA A 103 15.14 -25.64 11.70
CA ALA A 103 13.92 -25.18 12.37
C ALA A 103 14.25 -24.01 13.33
N LEU A 104 14.62 -22.85 12.73
CA LEU A 104 15.08 -21.70 13.51
C LEU A 104 13.88 -20.89 14.06
N ASP A 105 14.14 -20.17 15.15
CA ASP A 105 13.19 -19.24 15.76
C ASP A 105 13.15 -17.89 15.02
N PRO A 106 12.08 -17.09 15.16
CA PRO A 106 11.94 -15.81 14.50
C PRO A 106 13.07 -14.81 14.75
N SER A 107 13.74 -14.90 15.89
CA SER A 107 14.89 -14.06 16.24
C SER A 107 16.10 -14.24 15.31
N SER A 108 16.10 -15.27 14.46
CA SER A 108 17.10 -15.47 13.40
C SER A 108 16.81 -14.57 12.18
N PHE A 109 15.61 -14.08 12.03
CA PHE A 109 15.14 -13.33 10.85
C PHE A 109 14.74 -11.89 11.16
N GLY A 110 14.49 -11.58 12.43
CA GLY A 110 14.07 -10.25 12.87
C GLY A 110 14.43 -9.99 14.33
N GLU A 111 14.26 -8.75 14.74
CA GLU A 111 14.48 -8.29 16.11
C GLU A 111 13.62 -7.08 16.43
N TYR A 112 13.49 -6.76 17.72
CA TYR A 112 12.88 -5.51 18.15
C TYR A 112 13.91 -4.37 18.13
N ASN A 113 13.59 -3.29 17.45
CA ASN A 113 14.40 -2.08 17.46
C ASN A 113 14.25 -1.30 18.80
N SER A 114 14.96 -0.18 18.92
CA SER A 114 14.91 0.68 20.13
C SER A 114 13.53 1.26 20.44
N SER A 115 12.63 1.31 19.44
CA SER A 115 11.23 1.74 19.59
C SER A 115 10.28 0.58 19.84
N ASN A 116 10.79 -0.62 20.11
CA ASN A 116 10.02 -1.85 20.31
C ASN A 116 9.15 -2.24 19.10
N ILE A 117 9.62 -1.91 17.90
CA ILE A 117 9.02 -2.33 16.62
C ILE A 117 9.81 -3.52 16.09
N TRP A 118 9.11 -4.57 15.65
CA TRP A 118 9.74 -5.71 15.02
C TRP A 118 10.24 -5.34 13.63
N VAL A 119 11.53 -5.53 13.38
CA VAL A 119 12.19 -5.21 12.11
C VAL A 119 12.98 -6.41 11.59
N PRO A 120 13.20 -6.55 10.27
CA PRO A 120 14.02 -7.62 9.72
C PRO A 120 15.49 -7.47 10.11
N LYS A 121 16.17 -8.63 10.19
CA LYS A 121 17.63 -8.74 10.37
C LYS A 121 18.27 -9.16 9.06
N ASP A 122 19.57 -8.86 8.92
CA ASP A 122 20.38 -9.46 7.85
C ASP A 122 20.47 -10.98 8.03
N VAL A 123 19.98 -11.70 7.05
CA VAL A 123 19.96 -13.17 7.01
C VAL A 123 21.03 -13.76 6.10
N SER A 124 21.90 -12.95 5.50
CA SER A 124 22.93 -13.38 4.55
C SER A 124 23.94 -14.37 5.16
N GLY A 125 24.10 -14.34 6.49
CA GLY A 125 24.97 -15.25 7.25
C GLY A 125 24.33 -16.58 7.63
N LEU A 126 23.05 -16.83 7.28
CA LEU A 126 22.40 -18.10 7.59
C LEU A 126 22.85 -19.23 6.64
N THR A 127 22.78 -20.46 7.12
CA THR A 127 22.98 -21.63 6.28
C THR A 127 21.66 -22.03 5.65
N PHE A 128 21.51 -21.90 4.33
CA PHE A 128 20.23 -22.13 3.66
C PHE A 128 19.93 -23.63 3.40
N GLY A 129 20.93 -24.49 3.44
CA GLY A 129 20.81 -25.88 3.01
C GLY A 129 20.76 -26.00 1.48
N ASN A 130 20.60 -27.21 0.95
CA ASN A 130 20.70 -27.41 -0.52
C ASN A 130 19.53 -26.86 -1.30
N ASN A 131 18.34 -26.95 -0.75
CA ASN A 131 17.09 -26.48 -1.41
C ASN A 131 16.60 -25.14 -0.85
N GLY A 132 17.36 -24.54 0.08
CA GLY A 132 17.03 -23.23 0.62
C GLY A 132 17.25 -22.11 -0.39
N PHE A 133 16.55 -20.99 -0.19
CA PHE A 133 16.66 -19.81 -1.03
C PHE A 133 16.46 -18.51 -0.22
N TYR A 134 16.90 -17.42 -0.80
CA TYR A 134 16.68 -16.06 -0.29
C TYR A 134 16.31 -15.10 -1.42
N LEU A 135 15.06 -14.73 -1.55
CA LEU A 135 14.58 -13.79 -2.56
C LEU A 135 14.49 -12.39 -1.95
N LYS A 136 15.38 -11.51 -2.39
CA LYS A 136 15.44 -10.11 -1.94
C LYS A 136 14.56 -9.19 -2.77
N GLY A 137 14.27 -9.55 -4.03
CA GLY A 137 13.67 -8.63 -4.99
C GLY A 137 14.55 -7.41 -5.31
N ALA A 138 15.87 -7.50 -5.12
CA ALA A 138 16.78 -6.36 -5.20
C ALA A 138 17.10 -5.91 -6.63
N ASP A 139 16.94 -6.78 -7.62
CA ASP A 139 17.15 -6.51 -9.03
C ASP A 139 15.80 -6.50 -9.77
N SER A 140 15.37 -5.32 -10.20
CA SER A 140 14.09 -5.16 -10.91
C SER A 140 14.03 -5.91 -12.24
N SER A 141 15.17 -6.24 -12.84
CA SER A 141 15.25 -7.04 -14.07
C SER A 141 15.18 -8.55 -13.80
N ALA A 142 15.33 -8.99 -12.56
CA ALA A 142 15.43 -10.38 -12.15
C ALA A 142 14.86 -10.64 -10.73
N LEU A 143 13.60 -10.26 -10.49
CA LEU A 143 12.94 -10.29 -9.17
C LEU A 143 12.92 -11.68 -8.51
N GLY A 144 13.00 -12.78 -9.30
CA GLY A 144 13.04 -14.14 -8.80
C GLY A 144 14.45 -14.68 -8.48
N THR A 145 15.48 -13.83 -8.48
CA THR A 145 16.86 -14.27 -8.24
C THR A 145 17.08 -14.69 -6.80
N ASP A 146 17.63 -15.88 -6.61
CA ASP A 146 18.06 -16.42 -5.32
C ASP A 146 19.40 -15.83 -4.88
N SER A 147 19.41 -15.15 -3.75
CA SER A 147 20.59 -14.53 -3.13
C SER A 147 21.26 -15.39 -2.07
N SER A 148 20.80 -16.64 -1.84
CA SER A 148 21.40 -17.55 -0.86
C SER A 148 22.75 -18.13 -1.32
N GLY A 149 23.04 -18.07 -2.61
CA GLY A 149 24.19 -18.71 -3.25
C GLY A 149 23.91 -20.13 -3.78
N ASN A 150 22.73 -20.69 -3.54
CA ASN A 150 22.36 -22.03 -4.02
C ASN A 150 21.91 -22.05 -5.49
N GLY A 151 21.50 -20.90 -6.03
CA GLY A 151 20.97 -20.77 -7.39
C GLY A 151 19.55 -21.32 -7.57
N ASN A 152 18.77 -21.41 -6.50
CA ASN A 152 17.37 -21.84 -6.51
C ASN A 152 16.45 -20.71 -6.96
N ASN A 153 16.67 -20.17 -8.16
CA ASN A 153 15.93 -19.06 -8.73
C ASN A 153 14.48 -19.44 -9.01
N PHE A 154 13.59 -18.46 -8.82
CA PHE A 154 12.18 -18.55 -9.22
C PHE A 154 11.95 -17.89 -10.58
N THR A 155 11.16 -18.53 -11.41
CA THR A 155 10.66 -17.90 -12.64
C THR A 155 9.49 -17.01 -12.29
N THR A 156 9.59 -15.71 -12.62
CA THR A 156 8.50 -14.76 -12.42
C THR A 156 7.43 -14.90 -13.49
N SER A 157 6.17 -14.70 -13.12
CA SER A 157 5.04 -14.66 -14.03
C SER A 157 4.17 -13.45 -13.69
N GLY A 158 3.97 -12.56 -14.66
CA GLY A 158 3.20 -11.33 -14.49
C GLY A 158 3.93 -10.19 -13.78
N LEU A 159 5.16 -10.40 -13.28
CA LEU A 159 5.98 -9.36 -12.68
C LEU A 159 6.85 -8.66 -13.72
N ALA A 160 6.98 -7.34 -13.58
CA ALA A 160 7.81 -6.47 -14.41
C ALA A 160 8.72 -5.60 -13.51
N ALA A 161 9.63 -4.84 -14.11
CA ALA A 161 10.58 -4.02 -13.36
C ALA A 161 9.93 -2.96 -12.45
N HIS A 162 8.75 -2.48 -12.80
CA HIS A 162 7.99 -1.50 -12.02
C HIS A 162 7.30 -2.10 -10.78
N ASP A 163 7.22 -3.43 -10.67
CA ASP A 163 6.70 -4.09 -9.45
C ASP A 163 7.73 -4.07 -8.31
N GLN A 164 8.99 -3.68 -8.57
CA GLN A 164 9.92 -3.34 -7.52
C GLN A 164 9.65 -1.92 -7.03
N VAL A 165 9.26 -1.79 -5.77
CA VAL A 165 8.90 -0.51 -5.14
C VAL A 165 9.79 -0.18 -3.94
N PHE A 166 9.73 1.06 -3.46
CA PHE A 166 10.52 1.54 -2.32
C PHE A 166 9.85 1.26 -0.97
N ASP A 167 8.62 0.76 -0.96
CA ASP A 167 7.94 0.36 0.27
C ASP A 167 8.58 -0.92 0.84
N THR A 168 9.05 -0.85 2.08
CA THR A 168 9.75 -1.93 2.76
C THR A 168 9.37 -1.99 4.24
N PRO A 169 9.62 -3.10 4.94
CA PRO A 169 9.34 -3.19 6.38
C PRO A 169 10.01 -2.13 7.26
N THR A 170 11.08 -1.50 6.78
CA THR A 170 11.83 -0.46 7.49
C THR A 170 11.61 0.94 6.94
N ASN A 171 10.92 1.07 5.82
CA ASN A 171 10.58 2.34 5.18
C ASN A 171 9.18 2.22 4.55
N ASN A 172 8.15 2.28 5.41
CA ASN A 172 6.76 2.08 5.04
C ASN A 172 6.13 3.38 4.52
N PHE A 173 5.45 3.31 3.39
CA PHE A 173 4.77 4.43 2.76
C PHE A 173 3.26 4.39 2.96
N CYS A 174 2.60 5.53 2.79
CA CYS A 174 1.15 5.61 2.77
C CYS A 174 0.59 4.83 1.58
N VAL A 175 -0.52 4.15 1.79
CA VAL A 175 -1.38 3.57 0.74
C VAL A 175 -2.82 4.00 0.98
N LEU A 176 -3.72 3.74 0.04
CA LEU A 176 -5.14 4.00 0.24
C LEU A 176 -5.76 2.90 1.09
N ASN A 177 -6.60 3.26 2.03
CA ASN A 177 -7.21 2.32 2.97
C ASN A 177 -8.52 1.73 2.41
N PRO A 178 -8.57 0.44 2.06
CA PRO A 178 -9.80 -0.18 1.57
C PRO A 178 -10.86 -0.37 2.67
N LEU A 179 -10.54 -0.16 3.93
CA LEU A 179 -11.46 -0.30 5.05
C LEU A 179 -12.14 1.01 5.45
N ASP A 180 -11.58 2.17 5.06
CA ASP A 180 -12.20 3.47 5.31
C ASP A 180 -13.46 3.63 4.46
N LYS A 181 -14.60 3.82 5.10
CA LYS A 181 -15.91 4.00 4.45
C LYS A 181 -16.55 5.29 4.90
N PRO A 182 -16.80 6.27 4.02
CA PRO A 182 -17.79 7.28 4.35
C PRO A 182 -19.14 6.60 4.54
N THR A 183 -19.86 7.06 5.52
CA THR A 183 -21.16 6.49 5.91
C THR A 183 -22.32 7.00 5.05
N TYR A 184 -22.05 7.89 4.07
CA TYR A 184 -23.09 8.58 3.32
C TYR A 184 -23.14 8.21 1.83
N GLY A 185 -24.39 8.10 1.32
CA GLY A 185 -24.71 8.02 -0.11
C GLY A 185 -24.60 6.63 -0.74
N SER A 186 -25.01 6.56 -2.01
CA SER A 186 -24.82 5.39 -2.86
C SER A 186 -23.37 5.33 -3.34
N TYR A 187 -22.42 5.27 -2.40
CA TYR A 187 -21.03 5.03 -2.76
C TYR A 187 -20.83 3.55 -2.97
N ALA A 188 -20.56 3.15 -4.19
CA ALA A 188 -20.21 1.77 -4.48
C ALA A 188 -18.87 1.40 -3.88
N ALA A 189 -18.67 0.11 -3.88
CA ALA A 189 -17.41 -0.48 -3.49
C ALA A 189 -16.26 0.23 -4.17
N ARG A 190 -15.30 0.65 -3.38
CA ARG A 190 -14.04 1.20 -3.85
C ARG A 190 -13.37 0.19 -4.72
N ASN A 191 -13.14 0.53 -5.95
CA ASN A 191 -12.25 -0.22 -6.80
C ASN A 191 -10.84 0.30 -6.58
N LEU A 192 -10.26 -0.03 -5.42
CA LEU A 192 -8.83 0.15 -5.18
C LEU A 192 -8.10 -1.01 -5.83
N THR A 193 -7.11 -0.72 -6.65
CA THR A 193 -6.25 -1.69 -7.33
C THR A 193 -4.80 -1.23 -7.23
N GLY A 194 -3.87 -1.94 -7.86
CA GLY A 194 -2.46 -1.54 -7.85
C GLY A 194 -1.90 -1.42 -6.44
N VAL A 195 -2.11 -2.44 -5.61
CA VAL A 195 -1.68 -2.48 -4.20
C VAL A 195 -2.21 -1.30 -3.39
N ASN A 196 -3.49 -0.97 -3.59
CA ASN A 196 -4.17 0.17 -2.96
C ASN A 196 -3.55 1.55 -3.28
N LEU A 197 -3.00 1.72 -4.46
CA LEU A 197 -2.51 3.01 -4.95
C LEU A 197 -3.37 3.58 -6.09
N GLN A 198 -4.28 2.79 -6.63
CA GLN A 198 -5.15 3.20 -7.73
C GLN A 198 -6.60 3.33 -7.28
N VAL A 199 -7.25 4.39 -7.70
CA VAL A 199 -8.71 4.59 -7.57
C VAL A 199 -9.32 4.52 -8.95
N THR A 200 -10.29 3.60 -9.11
CA THR A 200 -11.03 3.42 -10.36
C THR A 200 -12.50 3.80 -10.17
N GLU A 201 -13.03 4.55 -11.12
CA GLU A 201 -14.45 4.82 -11.27
C GLU A 201 -14.96 4.06 -12.52
N ASN A 202 -16.09 3.36 -12.40
CA ASN A 202 -16.54 2.38 -13.41
C ASN A 202 -17.38 2.99 -14.54
N GLY A 203 -17.75 4.28 -14.47
CA GLY A 203 -18.56 4.94 -15.47
C GLY A 203 -20.04 4.54 -15.46
N ASP A 204 -20.56 4.06 -14.33
CA ASP A 204 -21.98 3.67 -14.20
C ASP A 204 -22.93 4.88 -14.02
N GLY A 205 -22.38 6.08 -13.89
CA GLY A 205 -23.13 7.33 -13.77
C GLY A 205 -23.91 7.48 -12.44
N VAL A 206 -23.72 6.56 -11.50
CA VAL A 206 -24.52 6.49 -10.26
C VAL A 206 -23.65 6.61 -9.03
N VAL A 207 -22.37 6.25 -9.11
CA VAL A 207 -21.57 6.03 -7.92
C VAL A 207 -20.25 6.76 -7.98
N GLN A 208 -19.97 7.51 -6.93
CA GLN A 208 -18.70 8.20 -6.72
C GLN A 208 -17.66 7.24 -6.14
N SER A 209 -16.41 7.35 -6.59
CA SER A 209 -15.29 6.55 -6.08
C SER A 209 -14.28 7.43 -5.35
N TYR A 210 -13.74 6.96 -4.24
CA TYR A 210 -12.72 7.69 -3.48
C TYR A 210 -11.74 6.71 -2.83
N GLY A 211 -10.56 7.24 -2.50
CA GLY A 211 -9.56 6.58 -1.66
C GLY A 211 -9.01 7.56 -0.64
N MET A 212 -8.90 7.12 0.61
CA MET A 212 -8.26 7.87 1.70
C MET A 212 -6.97 7.18 2.12
N GLY A 213 -5.93 7.96 2.43
CA GLY A 213 -4.66 7.43 2.86
C GLY A 213 -4.71 6.73 4.23
N THR A 214 -3.79 5.81 4.45
CA THR A 214 -3.62 5.08 5.71
C THR A 214 -2.91 5.89 6.79
N MET A 215 -2.17 6.94 6.40
CA MET A 215 -1.39 7.77 7.32
C MET A 215 -2.05 9.13 7.48
N ALA A 216 -2.14 9.61 8.75
CA ALA A 216 -2.61 10.93 9.09
C ALA A 216 -1.44 11.81 9.55
N VAL A 217 -1.50 13.09 9.23
CA VAL A 217 -0.48 14.09 9.57
C VAL A 217 -1.13 15.37 10.10
N SER A 218 -0.44 16.11 10.97
CA SER A 218 -0.95 17.34 11.60
C SER A 218 0.06 18.49 11.63
N SER A 219 1.27 18.28 11.09
CA SER A 219 2.35 19.28 11.06
C SER A 219 3.37 18.93 9.99
N GLY A 220 4.30 19.82 9.68
CA GLY A 220 5.38 19.63 8.72
C GLY A 220 4.95 19.82 7.27
N LYS A 221 5.87 19.52 6.35
CA LYS A 221 5.65 19.59 4.91
C LYS A 221 5.53 18.22 4.31
N TRP A 222 4.52 18.03 3.50
CA TRP A 222 4.20 16.74 2.90
C TRP A 222 4.02 16.86 1.40
N TYR A 223 4.47 15.84 0.68
CA TYR A 223 4.39 15.76 -0.76
C TYR A 223 3.90 14.39 -1.20
N TYR A 224 3.03 14.36 -2.20
CA TYR A 224 2.65 13.17 -2.92
C TYR A 224 2.29 13.51 -4.37
N GLU A 225 2.23 12.50 -5.23
CA GLU A 225 1.92 12.67 -6.64
C GLU A 225 0.67 11.90 -7.03
N ILE A 226 -0.05 12.38 -8.03
CA ILE A 226 -1.20 11.74 -8.64
C ILE A 226 -0.98 11.71 -10.15
N TYR A 227 -1.09 10.51 -10.74
CA TYR A 227 -1.09 10.36 -12.19
C TYR A 227 -2.50 10.06 -12.69
N THR A 228 -3.00 10.84 -13.65
CA THR A 228 -4.33 10.69 -14.25
C THR A 228 -4.26 9.70 -15.41
N ASN A 229 -4.29 8.39 -15.13
CA ASN A 229 -4.16 7.33 -16.14
C ASN A 229 -5.26 7.41 -17.21
N THR A 230 -6.53 7.50 -16.77
CA THR A 230 -7.70 7.70 -17.62
C THR A 230 -8.57 8.77 -17.02
N TYR A 231 -8.86 9.80 -17.81
CA TYR A 231 -9.69 10.91 -17.37
C TYR A 231 -10.44 11.46 -18.60
N PRO A 232 -11.62 10.89 -18.93
CA PRO A 232 -12.32 11.20 -20.19
C PRO A 232 -12.90 12.62 -20.25
N GLY A 233 -12.81 13.37 -19.17
CA GLY A 233 -13.40 14.69 -19.06
C GLY A 233 -14.91 14.62 -18.81
N GLY A 234 -15.41 15.51 -17.98
CA GLY A 234 -16.82 15.50 -17.53
C GLY A 234 -16.98 15.14 -16.07
N ASN A 235 -16.03 14.42 -15.51
CA ASN A 235 -16.03 14.01 -14.12
C ASN A 235 -15.45 15.07 -13.20
N ALA A 236 -15.92 15.08 -11.96
CA ALA A 236 -15.18 15.73 -10.89
C ALA A 236 -13.99 14.87 -10.49
N LEU A 237 -12.79 15.44 -10.50
CA LEU A 237 -11.60 14.91 -9.84
C LEU A 237 -11.30 15.85 -8.68
N ALA A 238 -11.36 15.34 -7.46
CA ALA A 238 -10.96 16.07 -6.26
C ALA A 238 -9.83 15.32 -5.55
N PHE A 239 -8.89 16.06 -5.00
CA PHE A 239 -7.79 15.52 -4.22
C PHE A 239 -7.26 16.54 -3.25
N GLY A 240 -6.55 16.11 -2.24
CA GLY A 240 -6.01 16.95 -1.19
C GLY A 240 -5.98 16.21 0.14
N TRP A 241 -6.56 16.80 1.17
CA TRP A 241 -6.53 16.29 2.52
C TRP A 241 -7.92 16.36 3.15
N ILE A 242 -8.25 15.37 3.98
CA ILE A 242 -9.47 15.31 4.77
C ILE A 242 -9.13 15.22 6.24
N GLU A 243 -9.80 16.01 7.10
CA GLU A 243 -9.67 15.90 8.55
C GLU A 243 -10.06 14.50 9.00
N LEU A 244 -9.21 13.87 9.85
CA LEU A 244 -9.44 12.51 10.33
C LEU A 244 -10.77 12.36 11.07
N GLU A 245 -11.14 13.33 11.90
CA GLU A 245 -12.40 13.35 12.65
C GLU A 245 -13.64 13.36 11.73
N ASN A 246 -13.52 13.90 10.53
CA ASN A 246 -14.61 14.02 9.55
C ASN A 246 -14.61 12.89 8.51
N ALA A 247 -13.53 12.12 8.40
CA ALA A 247 -13.40 11.06 7.41
C ALA A 247 -14.47 9.96 7.53
N GLU A 248 -14.98 9.71 8.74
CA GLU A 248 -16.01 8.71 9.01
C GLU A 248 -17.45 9.26 8.94
N THR A 249 -17.61 10.56 9.11
CA THR A 249 -18.94 11.20 9.25
C THR A 249 -19.33 12.05 8.04
N ALA A 250 -18.52 12.05 7.00
CA ALA A 250 -18.73 12.84 5.80
C ALA A 250 -20.11 12.60 5.17
N THR A 251 -20.97 13.64 5.16
CA THR A 251 -22.31 13.61 4.57
C THR A 251 -22.41 14.54 3.38
N ASP A 252 -22.98 14.08 2.25
CA ASP A 252 -23.13 14.84 1.00
C ASP A 252 -24.17 15.99 1.08
N SER A 253 -24.97 16.08 2.10
CA SER A 253 -26.03 17.09 2.19
C SER A 253 -25.56 18.37 2.88
N GLY A 254 -24.59 19.04 2.30
CA GLY A 254 -24.42 20.48 2.51
C GLY A 254 -23.80 20.93 3.81
N GLY A 255 -22.82 20.23 4.40
CA GLY A 255 -22.22 20.91 5.51
C GLY A 255 -21.19 20.25 6.42
N SER A 256 -20.62 19.11 6.13
CA SER A 256 -19.76 18.47 7.13
C SER A 256 -18.44 17.89 6.62
N TRP A 257 -18.14 17.98 5.33
CA TRP A 257 -16.83 17.59 4.83
C TRP A 257 -15.86 18.75 5.03
N LYS A 258 -14.80 18.50 5.77
CA LYS A 258 -13.68 19.43 5.86
C LYS A 258 -12.50 18.86 5.06
N GLU A 259 -12.71 18.77 3.76
CA GLU A 259 -11.66 18.46 2.80
C GLU A 259 -10.96 19.73 2.39
N ILE A 260 -9.65 19.65 2.22
CA ILE A 260 -8.85 20.71 1.63
C ILE A 260 -8.25 20.15 0.36
N GLY A 261 -8.62 20.71 -0.76
CA GLY A 261 -8.12 20.20 -2.01
C GLY A 261 -8.64 20.93 -3.23
N ILE A 262 -8.30 20.39 -4.38
CA ILE A 262 -8.80 20.87 -5.66
C ILE A 262 -9.89 19.94 -6.15
N ASN A 263 -11.00 20.52 -6.54
CA ASN A 263 -12.00 19.83 -7.32
C ASN A 263 -11.99 20.37 -8.75
N GLN A 264 -11.70 19.47 -9.69
CA GLN A 264 -11.84 19.76 -11.11
C GLN A 264 -13.24 19.33 -11.58
N ARG A 265 -14.15 20.29 -11.81
CA ARG A 265 -15.38 20.05 -12.56
C ARG A 265 -15.18 20.44 -14.01
N HIS A 266 -15.29 19.50 -14.92
CA HIS A 266 -15.06 19.70 -16.34
C HIS A 266 -16.08 20.59 -17.05
N THR A 267 -17.25 20.82 -16.48
CA THR A 267 -18.34 21.59 -17.12
C THR A 267 -18.24 23.11 -16.97
N THR A 268 -17.35 23.59 -16.14
CA THR A 268 -17.09 25.01 -15.97
C THR A 268 -15.60 25.27 -16.00
N SER A 269 -15.15 26.20 -16.78
CA SER A 269 -13.73 26.58 -16.96
C SER A 269 -13.05 27.13 -15.70
N ALA A 270 -13.56 26.83 -14.52
CA ALA A 270 -13.09 27.33 -13.25
C ALA A 270 -12.75 26.18 -12.30
N TYR A 271 -11.54 26.23 -11.71
CA TYR A 271 -11.11 25.35 -10.63
C TYR A 271 -11.50 26.00 -9.32
N SER A 272 -12.10 25.21 -8.42
CA SER A 272 -12.37 25.64 -7.06
C SER A 272 -11.42 24.93 -6.12
N TYR A 273 -10.70 25.67 -5.29
CA TYR A 273 -10.10 25.11 -4.10
C TYR A 273 -11.21 24.86 -3.09
N TRP A 274 -11.30 23.64 -2.57
CA TRP A 274 -12.34 23.30 -1.62
C TRP A 274 -11.77 23.19 -0.24
N THR A 275 -12.38 23.95 0.65
CA THR A 275 -12.50 23.58 2.04
C THR A 275 -13.99 23.35 2.24
N TRP A 276 -14.44 22.12 2.44
CA TRP A 276 -15.82 21.85 2.81
C TRP A 276 -16.12 22.54 4.14
N GLY A 277 -17.24 23.26 4.20
CA GLY A 277 -17.57 24.14 5.34
C GLY A 277 -16.99 25.55 5.25
N LEU A 278 -16.07 25.82 4.34
CA LEU A 278 -15.60 27.14 3.96
C LEU A 278 -16.07 27.42 2.52
N ASN A 279 -16.52 28.65 2.25
CA ASN A 279 -17.01 29.04 0.93
C ASN A 279 -16.03 28.68 -0.17
N ASN A 280 -16.56 28.16 -1.30
CA ASN A 280 -15.79 27.85 -2.50
C ASN A 280 -14.83 28.98 -2.85
N GLN A 281 -13.53 28.75 -2.70
CA GLN A 281 -12.51 29.66 -3.18
C GLN A 281 -12.18 29.27 -4.62
N THR A 282 -12.42 30.15 -5.56
CA THR A 282 -12.11 29.90 -6.96
C THR A 282 -10.68 30.33 -7.26
N ALA A 283 -9.82 29.41 -7.60
CA ALA A 283 -8.51 29.74 -8.17
C ALA A 283 -8.70 30.21 -9.61
N THR A 284 -8.32 31.44 -9.89
CA THR A 284 -8.39 32.01 -11.24
C THR A 284 -7.12 31.71 -12.01
N GLY A 285 -7.24 31.40 -13.31
CA GLY A 285 -6.10 31.25 -14.22
C GLY A 285 -5.49 29.85 -14.35
N LEU A 286 -6.05 28.84 -13.66
CA LEU A 286 -5.62 27.45 -13.83
C LEU A 286 -6.30 26.84 -15.06
N THR A 287 -5.55 26.04 -15.81
CA THR A 287 -6.10 25.25 -16.94
C THR A 287 -6.47 23.84 -16.49
N PRO A 288 -7.43 23.14 -17.13
CA PRO A 288 -7.75 21.76 -16.77
C PRO A 288 -6.53 20.86 -16.72
N PHE A 289 -6.50 19.96 -15.69
CA PHE A 289 -5.69 18.76 -15.81
C PHE A 289 -6.23 17.94 -16.97
N GLY A 290 -5.42 17.23 -17.67
CA GLY A 290 -5.85 16.30 -18.70
C GLY A 290 -5.63 14.87 -18.24
N GLN A 291 -5.90 13.94 -19.12
CA GLN A 291 -5.41 12.56 -19.00
C GLN A 291 -3.89 12.54 -19.25
N GLY A 292 -3.18 11.62 -18.58
CA GLY A 292 -1.75 11.44 -18.77
C GLY A 292 -0.88 12.51 -18.10
N VAL A 293 -1.39 13.19 -17.08
CA VAL A 293 -0.73 14.28 -16.37
C VAL A 293 -0.33 13.82 -14.97
N THR A 294 0.85 14.20 -14.52
CA THR A 294 1.29 14.05 -13.13
C THR A 294 1.05 15.35 -12.36
N ILE A 295 0.29 15.25 -11.29
CA ILE A 295 0.01 16.34 -10.37
C ILE A 295 0.84 16.12 -9.12
N GLY A 296 1.72 17.06 -8.77
CA GLY A 296 2.41 17.07 -7.49
C GLY A 296 1.62 17.90 -6.49
N VAL A 297 1.37 17.35 -5.31
CA VAL A 297 0.65 18.01 -4.22
C VAL A 297 1.62 18.24 -3.07
N THR A 298 1.89 19.51 -2.77
CA THR A 298 2.70 19.92 -1.62
C THR A 298 1.83 20.65 -0.63
N THR A 299 1.87 20.24 0.63
CA THR A 299 1.14 20.91 1.72
C THR A 299 2.09 21.21 2.86
N ASP A 300 2.18 22.47 3.23
CA ASP A 300 2.90 22.94 4.42
C ASP A 300 1.87 23.20 5.52
N PHE A 301 1.78 22.26 6.46
CA PHE A 301 0.85 22.32 7.57
C PHE A 301 1.23 23.39 8.59
N ASP A 302 2.51 23.74 8.67
CA ASP A 302 3.01 24.72 9.63
C ASP A 302 2.78 26.15 9.14
N ASN A 303 2.80 26.35 7.80
CA ASN A 303 2.60 27.66 7.17
C ASN A 303 1.24 27.77 6.42
N ASN A 304 0.33 26.82 6.62
CA ASN A 304 -1.01 26.80 6.01
C ASN A 304 -1.05 26.98 4.49
N THR A 305 -0.09 26.39 3.76
CA THR A 305 -0.03 26.54 2.30
C THR A 305 -0.26 25.21 1.59
N PHE A 306 -0.93 25.29 0.43
CA PHE A 306 -1.16 24.18 -0.48
C PHE A 306 -0.70 24.56 -1.87
N THR A 307 0.24 23.81 -2.43
CA THR A 307 0.89 24.11 -3.70
C THR A 307 0.80 22.93 -4.64
N LEU A 308 0.57 23.21 -5.91
CA LEU A 308 0.47 22.21 -6.96
C LEU A 308 1.53 22.40 -8.03
N THR A 309 1.99 21.26 -8.53
CA THR A 309 2.73 21.20 -9.79
C THR A 309 1.96 20.36 -10.80
N LYS A 310 2.14 20.68 -12.08
CA LYS A 310 1.67 19.89 -13.22
C LYS A 310 2.88 19.50 -14.04
N ASP A 311 3.12 18.21 -14.19
CA ASP A 311 4.29 17.66 -14.90
C ASP A 311 5.61 18.31 -14.43
N GLY A 312 5.77 18.47 -13.11
CA GLY A 312 6.93 19.07 -12.46
C GLY A 312 7.03 20.60 -12.55
N SER A 313 6.12 21.27 -13.24
CA SER A 313 6.11 22.74 -13.36
C SER A 313 5.11 23.35 -12.38
N ALA A 314 5.41 24.52 -11.83
CA ALA A 314 4.49 25.24 -10.95
C ALA A 314 3.12 25.44 -11.63
N TYR A 315 2.05 25.11 -10.90
CA TYR A 315 0.70 25.14 -11.44
C TYR A 315 -0.21 26.08 -10.66
N GLY A 316 -0.19 26.03 -9.34
CA GLY A 316 -0.98 26.91 -8.48
C GLY A 316 -0.67 26.73 -7.01
N SER A 317 -1.06 27.70 -6.20
CA SER A 317 -0.91 27.68 -4.74
C SER A 317 -2.06 28.39 -4.05
N VAL A 318 -2.35 27.98 -2.81
CA VAL A 318 -3.25 28.66 -1.88
C VAL A 318 -2.51 28.85 -0.57
N ASP A 319 -2.62 30.07 -0.05
CA ASP A 319 -2.26 30.40 1.33
C ASP A 319 -3.58 30.56 2.11
N PHE A 320 -3.86 29.61 3.00
CA PHE A 320 -5.11 29.55 3.73
C PHE A 320 -5.21 30.59 4.84
N ASP A 321 -4.12 31.21 5.25
CA ASP A 321 -4.14 32.36 6.17
C ASP A 321 -4.73 33.60 5.50
N SER A 322 -4.65 33.68 4.17
CA SER A 322 -5.23 34.76 3.36
C SER A 322 -6.68 34.51 2.94
N THR A 323 -7.27 33.36 3.24
CA THR A 323 -8.66 33.01 2.89
C THR A 323 -9.67 33.58 3.89
N SER A 324 -10.95 33.63 3.52
CA SER A 324 -12.00 34.05 4.43
C SER A 324 -13.22 33.11 4.34
N PRO A 325 -13.53 32.35 5.43
CA PRO A 325 -12.78 32.29 6.70
C PRO A 325 -11.39 31.63 6.55
N THR A 326 -10.48 31.95 7.45
CA THR A 326 -9.17 31.32 7.55
C THR A 326 -9.32 29.86 7.93
N TYR A 327 -8.51 28.98 7.31
CA TYR A 327 -8.42 27.58 7.70
C TYR A 327 -7.03 27.30 8.27
N THR A 328 -6.97 26.51 9.34
CA THR A 328 -5.70 26.16 9.99
C THR A 328 -5.49 24.67 9.96
N PHE A 329 -4.41 24.23 9.33
CA PHE A 329 -3.99 22.81 9.30
C PHE A 329 -3.35 22.35 10.59
N SER A 330 -2.54 23.21 11.19
CA SER A 330 -1.67 22.84 12.30
C SER A 330 -2.47 22.33 13.49
N GLY A 331 -2.04 21.17 14.02
CA GLY A 331 -2.67 20.52 15.18
C GLY A 331 -3.94 19.74 14.88
N VAL A 332 -4.40 19.71 13.62
CA VAL A 332 -5.54 18.89 13.17
C VAL A 332 -5.00 17.75 12.31
N GLU A 333 -5.38 16.51 12.61
CA GLU A 333 -4.95 15.36 11.83
C GLU A 333 -5.69 15.26 10.51
N HIS A 334 -4.94 15.10 9.42
CA HIS A 334 -5.47 14.98 8.06
C HIS A 334 -4.89 13.76 7.35
N LYS A 335 -5.72 13.12 6.52
CA LYS A 335 -5.31 12.06 5.59
C LYS A 335 -5.33 12.56 4.15
N PRO A 336 -4.45 12.07 3.27
CA PRO A 336 -4.60 12.29 1.83
C PRO A 336 -5.92 11.69 1.34
N ILE A 337 -6.58 12.38 0.40
CA ILE A 337 -7.80 11.90 -0.25
C ILE A 337 -7.74 12.12 -1.75
N LEU A 338 -8.33 11.18 -2.49
CA LEU A 338 -8.65 11.32 -3.91
C LEU A 338 -10.10 10.86 -4.14
N PHE A 339 -10.82 11.61 -4.96
CA PHE A 339 -12.23 11.40 -5.24
C PHE A 339 -12.52 11.56 -6.72
N PHE A 340 -13.39 10.69 -7.26
CA PHE A 340 -14.01 10.84 -8.57
C PHE A 340 -15.52 10.99 -8.46
N GLY A 341 -16.09 11.94 -9.22
CA GLY A 341 -17.54 12.02 -9.46
C GLY A 341 -18.02 10.89 -10.38
N ALA A 342 -19.35 10.72 -10.47
CA ALA A 342 -20.00 9.56 -11.06
C ALA A 342 -20.12 9.55 -12.61
N ASP A 343 -19.47 10.44 -13.36
CA ASP A 343 -19.82 10.72 -14.76
C ASP A 343 -18.91 10.08 -15.84
N GLY A 344 -18.19 9.00 -15.57
CA GLY A 344 -17.38 8.30 -16.60
C GLY A 344 -16.21 7.50 -16.04
N ALA A 345 -15.80 6.47 -16.76
CA ALA A 345 -14.69 5.61 -16.35
C ALA A 345 -13.39 6.40 -16.16
N SER A 346 -12.94 6.55 -14.94
CA SER A 346 -11.72 7.27 -14.57
C SER A 346 -10.79 6.38 -13.77
N LEU A 347 -9.48 6.58 -13.93
CA LEU A 347 -8.44 5.90 -13.18
C LEU A 347 -7.35 6.91 -12.84
N ALA A 348 -6.98 6.99 -11.57
CA ALA A 348 -5.78 7.68 -11.14
C ALA A 348 -4.94 6.81 -10.21
N THR A 349 -3.64 6.98 -10.30
CA THR A 349 -2.65 6.28 -9.46
C THR A 349 -1.93 7.31 -8.59
N LEU A 350 -1.83 7.02 -7.29
CA LEU A 350 -1.11 7.84 -6.33
C LEU A 350 0.30 7.28 -6.10
N ASN A 351 1.23 8.18 -5.83
CA ASN A 351 2.59 7.87 -5.39
C ASN A 351 2.89 8.69 -4.12
N PHE A 352 3.06 8.03 -3.00
CA PHE A 352 3.46 8.64 -1.74
C PHE A 352 4.97 8.55 -1.50
N GLY A 353 5.73 8.10 -2.53
CA GLY A 353 7.17 7.90 -2.53
C GLY A 353 7.60 6.46 -2.82
N GLN A 354 6.68 5.51 -2.99
CA GLN A 354 7.03 4.12 -3.23
C GLN A 354 7.24 3.78 -4.70
N ASP A 355 6.52 4.42 -5.63
CA ASP A 355 6.55 4.07 -7.06
C ASP A 355 6.35 5.28 -7.99
N SER A 356 7.42 5.80 -8.55
CA SER A 356 7.39 6.91 -9.54
C SER A 356 6.95 6.49 -10.94
N THR A 357 6.70 5.20 -11.16
CA THR A 357 6.19 4.70 -12.45
C THR A 357 4.66 4.71 -12.52
N PHE A 358 3.99 4.90 -11.38
CA PHE A 358 2.53 4.81 -11.24
C PHE A 358 2.01 3.47 -11.79
N ASN A 359 2.53 2.37 -11.23
CA ASN A 359 2.20 1.00 -11.66
C ASN A 359 2.56 0.74 -13.15
N GLY A 360 3.73 1.23 -13.56
CA GLY A 360 4.24 1.04 -14.92
C GLY A 360 3.60 1.94 -15.99
N ALA A 361 2.76 2.91 -15.60
CA ALA A 361 2.10 3.81 -16.56
C ALA A 361 3.07 4.79 -17.24
N VAL A 362 4.15 5.17 -16.54
CA VAL A 362 5.18 6.06 -17.06
C VAL A 362 6.59 5.58 -16.68
N THR A 363 7.60 6.15 -17.31
CA THR A 363 9.00 5.90 -16.91
C THR A 363 9.28 6.47 -15.52
N ALA A 364 10.10 5.77 -14.72
CA ALA A 364 10.49 6.22 -13.40
C ALA A 364 11.16 7.60 -13.42
N GLY A 365 10.89 8.40 -12.38
CA GLY A 365 11.53 9.70 -12.18
C GLY A 365 12.82 9.62 -11.39
N GLY A 366 12.86 8.80 -10.35
CA GLY A 366 14.04 8.57 -9.52
C GLY A 366 14.36 9.72 -8.56
N ASN A 367 13.41 10.60 -8.24
CA ASN A 367 13.65 11.72 -7.34
C ASN A 367 13.30 11.33 -5.90
N ALA A 368 14.17 11.67 -4.96
CA ALA A 368 13.91 11.53 -3.52
C ALA A 368 13.51 12.87 -2.89
N ASP A 369 12.99 12.83 -1.68
CA ASP A 369 12.78 14.02 -0.86
C ASP A 369 14.11 14.62 -0.34
N GLY A 370 14.06 15.72 0.41
CA GLY A 370 15.22 16.38 0.97
C GLY A 370 16.02 15.55 1.97
N ASN A 371 15.45 14.43 2.46
CA ASN A 371 16.10 13.49 3.37
C ASN A 371 16.63 12.23 2.64
N GLY A 372 16.46 12.16 1.34
CA GLY A 372 16.88 11.02 0.53
C GLY A 372 15.89 9.86 0.53
N HIS A 373 14.65 10.07 0.96
CA HIS A 373 13.61 9.06 0.98
C HIS A 373 12.66 9.18 -0.22
N GLY A 374 12.12 8.05 -0.60
CA GLY A 374 11.10 7.95 -1.66
C GLY A 374 11.66 7.90 -3.07
N ASN A 375 10.73 7.70 -4.00
CA ASN A 375 10.95 7.65 -5.44
C ASN A 375 9.80 8.38 -6.13
N PHE A 376 10.01 9.64 -6.46
CA PHE A 376 9.01 10.50 -7.08
C PHE A 376 9.30 10.71 -8.57
N LYS A 377 8.23 10.97 -9.33
CA LYS A 377 8.34 11.25 -10.76
C LYS A 377 9.07 12.57 -11.02
N TYR A 378 8.76 13.57 -10.22
CA TYR A 378 9.37 14.90 -10.31
C TYR A 378 10.11 15.28 -9.03
N ALA A 379 10.95 16.32 -9.12
CA ALA A 379 11.67 16.80 -7.96
C ALA A 379 10.71 17.27 -6.88
N VAL A 380 10.90 16.76 -5.67
CA VAL A 380 10.12 17.19 -4.51
C VAL A 380 10.49 18.63 -4.17
N PRO A 381 9.52 19.55 -4.00
CA PRO A 381 9.80 20.93 -3.64
C PRO A 381 10.61 21.00 -2.33
N SER A 382 11.65 21.85 -2.32
CA SER A 382 12.44 22.06 -1.12
C SER A 382 11.58 22.63 0.02
N GLY A 383 11.76 22.08 1.21
CA GLY A 383 11.10 22.51 2.43
C GLY A 383 11.68 23.82 3.00
#